data_41d532493a83650ceb9548bb36e8be6e
#
_entry.id   41d532493a83650ceb9548bb36e8be6e
#
_cell.length_a   1.000
_cell.length_b   1.000
_cell.length_c   1.000
_cell.angle_alpha   90.00
_cell.angle_beta   90.00
_cell.angle_gamma   90.00
#
_symmetry.space_group_name_H-M   'P 1'
#
loop_
_entity.id
_entity.type
_entity.pdbx_description
1 polymer ?
#
loop_
_entity_poly.entity_id
_entity_poly.type
_entity_poly.pdbx_seq_one_letter_code
_entity_poly.pdbx_strand_id
1 'polypeptide(L)' 'QRKGVASALMQEILAIAQIDVRIHSVVSIITGGNAASERLHEKFGFQRCGMLKEMGKKFGQYLDVVYYQLLV' A
#
# COMPACT_ATOMS: atom_id res chain seq x y z
N GLN A 1 2.90 9.06 -16.97
CA GLN A 1 3.57 9.41 -15.72
C GLN A 1 3.29 8.40 -14.62
N ARG A 2 4.31 8.06 -13.84
CA ARG A 2 4.20 6.99 -12.84
C ARG A 2 3.12 7.25 -11.79
N LYS A 3 2.98 8.50 -11.35
CA LYS A 3 1.97 8.86 -10.35
C LYS A 3 0.56 8.64 -10.87
N GLY A 4 0.32 9.00 -12.12
CA GLY A 4 -0.99 8.79 -12.73
C GLY A 4 -1.31 7.31 -12.88
N VAL A 5 -0.32 6.50 -13.28
CA VAL A 5 -0.49 5.07 -13.43
C VAL A 5 -0.80 4.40 -12.09
N ALA A 6 -0.03 4.75 -11.05
CA ALA A 6 -0.24 4.16 -9.72
C ALA A 6 -1.61 4.51 -9.16
N SER A 7 -2.06 5.76 -9.32
CA SER A 7 -3.40 6.16 -8.89
C SER A 7 -4.49 5.42 -9.64
N ALA A 8 -4.32 5.25 -10.95
CA ALA A 8 -5.31 4.54 -11.77
C ALA A 8 -5.43 3.08 -11.35
N LEU A 9 -4.29 2.42 -11.12
CA LEU A 9 -4.29 1.04 -10.65
C LEU A 9 -4.94 0.90 -9.27
N MET A 10 -4.66 1.83 -8.37
CA MET A 10 -5.26 1.83 -7.05
C MET A 10 -6.78 1.99 -7.14
N GLN A 11 -7.26 2.88 -8.00
CA GLN A 11 -8.69 3.08 -8.20
C GLN A 11 -9.36 1.81 -8.71
N GLU A 12 -8.74 1.10 -9.65
CA GLU A 12 -9.30 -0.14 -10.17
C GLU A 12 -9.36 -1.23 -9.12
N ILE A 13 -8.29 -1.39 -8.34
CA ILE A 13 -8.25 -2.38 -7.26
C ILE A 13 -9.33 -2.10 -6.23
N LEU A 14 -9.49 -0.86 -5.84
CA LEU A 14 -10.49 -0.50 -4.82
C LEU A 14 -11.91 -0.61 -5.36
N ALA A 15 -12.12 -0.35 -6.65
CA ALA A 15 -13.44 -0.55 -7.25
C ALA A 15 -13.84 -2.01 -7.18
N ILE A 16 -12.93 -2.93 -7.48
CA ILE A 16 -13.19 -4.37 -7.37
C ILE A 16 -13.44 -4.75 -5.92
N ALA A 17 -12.63 -4.27 -5.00
CA ALA A 17 -12.75 -4.60 -3.58
C ALA A 17 -14.08 -4.14 -3.00
N GLN A 18 -14.60 -2.99 -3.46
CA GLN A 18 -15.86 -2.47 -2.95
C GLN A 18 -17.08 -3.22 -3.48
N ILE A 19 -16.97 -3.81 -4.66
CA ILE A 19 -18.08 -4.54 -5.27
C ILE A 19 -18.15 -5.97 -4.75
N ASP A 20 -17.00 -6.59 -4.51
CA ASP A 20 -16.96 -8.00 -4.11
C ASP A 20 -17.26 -8.13 -2.61
N VAL A 21 -18.43 -8.68 -2.31
CA VAL A 21 -18.90 -8.81 -0.92
C VAL A 21 -18.04 -9.73 -0.06
N ARG A 22 -17.14 -10.51 -0.67
CA ARG A 22 -16.23 -11.38 0.06
C ARG A 22 -15.02 -10.64 0.58
N ILE A 23 -14.75 -9.45 0.07
CA ILE A 23 -13.59 -8.64 0.46
C ILE A 23 -14.04 -7.66 1.52
N HIS A 24 -13.39 -7.70 2.68
CA HIS A 24 -13.66 -6.79 3.79
C HIS A 24 -12.54 -5.79 4.01
N SER A 25 -11.32 -6.16 3.71
CA SER A 25 -10.19 -5.24 3.84
C SER A 25 -9.15 -5.49 2.77
N VAL A 26 -8.37 -4.45 2.52
CA VAL A 26 -7.23 -4.51 1.59
C VAL A 26 -5.99 -4.14 2.38
N VAL A 27 -4.96 -4.96 2.28
CA VAL A 27 -3.70 -4.72 2.97
C VAL A 27 -2.60 -4.53 1.94
N SER A 28 -1.83 -3.46 2.10
CA SER A 28 -0.66 -3.19 1.28
C SER A 28 0.60 -3.26 2.13
N ILE A 29 1.63 -3.84 1.54
CA ILE A 29 2.94 -3.92 2.15
C ILE A 29 3.87 -3.02 1.34
N ILE A 30 4.44 -2.01 2.00
CA ILE A 30 5.24 -0.99 1.34
C ILE A 30 6.64 -1.03 1.90
N THR A 31 7.65 -1.02 1.03
CA THR A 31 9.04 -0.91 1.47
C THR A 31 9.23 0.44 2.15
N GLY A 32 9.83 0.41 3.33
CA GLY A 32 10.09 1.61 4.10
C GLY A 32 10.97 2.61 3.35
N GLY A 33 10.75 3.89 3.60
CA GLY A 33 11.45 4.95 2.89
C GLY A 33 10.80 5.34 1.57
N ASN A 34 9.73 4.68 1.17
CA ASN A 34 9.01 5.04 -0.05
C ASN A 34 7.86 5.99 0.30
N ALA A 35 8.21 7.24 0.58
CA ALA A 35 7.26 8.24 1.04
C ALA A 35 6.16 8.51 -0.01
N ALA A 36 6.49 8.43 -1.29
CA ALA A 36 5.51 8.65 -2.34
C ALA A 36 4.42 7.58 -2.32
N SER A 37 4.80 6.32 -2.12
CA SER A 37 3.85 5.22 -2.03
C SER A 37 2.99 5.34 -0.76
N GLU A 38 3.60 5.71 0.35
CA GLU A 38 2.85 5.89 1.59
C GLU A 38 1.81 7.01 1.45
N ARG A 39 2.19 8.13 0.83
CA ARG A 39 1.25 9.23 0.58
C ARG A 39 0.12 8.81 -0.35
N LEU A 40 0.43 8.00 -1.37
CA LEU A 40 -0.59 7.49 -2.27
C LEU A 40 -1.63 6.66 -1.52
N HIS A 41 -1.20 5.77 -0.66
CA HIS A 41 -2.11 4.94 0.12
C HIS A 41 -2.95 5.77 1.08
N GLU A 42 -2.34 6.75 1.74
CA GLU A 42 -3.07 7.64 2.64
C GLU A 42 -4.12 8.46 1.90
N LYS A 43 -3.80 8.89 0.68
CA LYS A 43 -4.75 9.61 -0.17
C LYS A 43 -6.01 8.80 -0.44
N PHE A 44 -5.88 7.48 -0.57
CA PHE A 44 -7.01 6.60 -0.82
C PHE A 44 -7.66 6.05 0.46
N GLY A 45 -7.27 6.58 1.60
CA GLY A 45 -7.92 6.25 2.87
C GLY A 45 -7.28 5.11 3.64
N PHE A 46 -6.18 4.57 3.16
CA PHE A 46 -5.45 3.54 3.90
C PHE A 46 -4.85 4.13 5.17
N GLN A 47 -4.82 3.31 6.21
CA GLN A 47 -4.19 3.69 7.48
C GLN A 47 -2.96 2.83 7.72
N ARG A 48 -1.92 3.46 8.22
CA ARG A 48 -0.72 2.76 8.60
C ARG A 48 -0.99 1.91 9.84
N CYS A 49 -0.75 0.60 9.71
CA CYS A 49 -1.05 -0.34 10.78
C CYS A 49 0.18 -0.82 11.54
N GLY A 50 1.34 -0.77 10.92
CA GLY A 50 2.54 -1.25 11.59
C GLY A 50 3.73 -1.30 10.67
N MET A 51 4.86 -1.71 11.25
CA MET A 51 6.12 -1.81 10.53
C MET A 51 6.88 -3.03 11.04
N LEU A 52 7.51 -3.75 10.12
CA LEU A 52 8.45 -4.82 10.46
C LEU A 52 9.83 -4.39 10.01
N LYS A 53 10.81 -4.53 10.90
CA LYS A 53 12.17 -4.11 10.61
C LYS A 53 12.93 -5.19 9.85
N GLU A 54 13.76 -4.76 8.91
CA GLU A 54 14.71 -5.60 8.21
C GLU A 54 14.09 -6.82 7.54
N MET A 55 12.91 -6.63 6.94
CA MET A 55 12.17 -7.71 6.30
C MET A 55 12.56 -7.92 4.83
N GLY A 56 13.17 -6.92 4.21
CA GLY A 56 13.60 -7.02 2.83
C GLY A 56 15.07 -6.66 2.70
N LYS A 57 15.70 -7.17 1.63
CA LYS A 57 17.08 -6.80 1.31
C LYS A 57 17.16 -6.31 -0.12
N LYS A 58 17.75 -5.14 -0.30
CA LYS A 58 17.88 -4.53 -1.61
C LYS A 58 19.19 -3.75 -1.67
N PHE A 59 19.96 -3.98 -2.72
CA PHE A 59 21.25 -3.31 -2.91
C PHE A 59 22.17 -3.43 -1.69
N GLY A 60 22.18 -4.63 -1.06
CA GLY A 60 23.03 -4.89 0.08
C GLY A 60 22.56 -4.28 1.40
N GLN A 61 21.39 -3.67 1.41
CA GLN A 61 20.84 -3.06 2.61
C GLN A 61 19.54 -3.74 3.03
N TYR A 62 19.35 -3.87 4.34
CA TYR A 62 18.07 -4.34 4.86
C TYR A 62 17.08 -3.18 4.92
N LEU A 63 15.85 -3.48 4.55
CA LEU A 63 14.80 -2.49 4.48
C LEU A 63 13.64 -2.92 5.36
N ASP A 64 13.03 -1.93 6.00
CA ASP A 64 11.81 -2.16 6.76
C ASP A 64 10.62 -2.22 5.81
N VAL A 65 9.55 -2.89 6.24
CA VAL A 65 8.29 -2.88 5.49
C VAL A 65 7.21 -2.27 6.38
N VAL A 66 6.32 -1.53 5.73
CA VAL A 66 5.23 -0.83 6.41
C VAL A 66 3.92 -1.40 5.89
N TYR A 67 3.00 -1.67 6.80
CA TYR A 67 1.69 -2.23 6.47
C TYR A 67 0.64 -1.13 6.49
N TYR A 68 -0.14 -1.06 5.42
CA TYR A 68 -1.28 -0.16 5.31
C TYR A 68 -2.54 -0.97 5.09
N GLN A 69 -3.64 -0.52 5.68
CA GLN A 69 -4.92 -1.23 5.60
C GLN A 69 -6.05 -0.28 5.26
N LEU A 70 -6.95 -0.75 4.43
CA LEU A 70 -8.20 -0.07 4.13
C LEU A 70 -9.35 -1.04 4.35
N LEU A 71 -10.31 -0.65 5.16
CA LEU A 71 -11.56 -1.39 5.31
C LEU A 71 -12.54 -0.94 4.22
N VAL A 72 -13.06 -1.89 3.49
CA VAL A 72 -13.98 -1.61 2.38
C VAL A 72 -15.39 -2.07 2.66
#